data_84c6098d09f9c44ec0c38a795773b4a3
#
_entry.id   84c6098d09f9c44ec0c38a795773b4a3
#
_cell.length_a   1.000
_cell.length_b   1.000
_cell.length_c   1.000
_cell.angle_alpha   90.00
_cell.angle_beta   90.00
_cell.angle_gamma   90.00
#
_symmetry.space_group_name_H-M   'P 1'
#
loop_
_entity.id
_entity.type
_entity.pdbx_description
1 polymer ?
#
loop_
_entity_poly.entity_id
_entity_poly.type
_entity_poly.pdbx_seq_one_letter_code
_entity_poly.pdbx_strand_id
1 'polypeptide(L)'
;MPEAKKAAPPRDTIQRIHEIARKEGVDLPPLVAEALKAKLQHLRLPPGDAGKIVREVVRRFQRAEVDAHESVGIIAAQSIGEPGTQMTLRTFHYAGVAEMNVTLGLPRLIELVDARRVPSTPMMTVHVEKKFRADRDAVHDIALQIEITTVPDVAAIGTVIEDLKVVVSPIAARLEERGVKRADLEAALAENLDARLFELKPGSGSGETRSIEILLHESAPGATKSKKEELVEEMPFKKLLIASEEAKGIRIKGVTGIRRALIRKEKDEYVVYTEGSNLEGVLQIDGVDPVRTTTNSVFEIYRVYGVEAARAALIHEANRTLAEQGLGVDIRHLMLVADVMTNEGDIRAIGRHGISGKKTSVLARAAFEITAAHLLRAAITGEVDELKGVAENIIVGQPITLGTGAVNLVYKPLEPAPAASPPPAPKPADEPATGEA
;
A
#
# COMPACT_ATOMS: atom_id res chain seq x y z
N MET A 1 -3.76 -47.76 8.58
CA MET A 1 -3.62 -46.88 9.74
C MET A 1 -4.77 -45.90 9.75
N PRO A 2 -5.59 -45.82 10.80
CA PRO A 2 -6.80 -44.99 10.79
C PRO A 2 -6.45 -43.51 10.81
N GLU A 3 -7.07 -42.78 9.91
CA GLU A 3 -7.01 -41.28 9.86
C GLU A 3 -7.53 -40.72 11.18
N ALA A 4 -6.63 -40.04 11.89
CA ALA A 4 -6.99 -39.27 13.06
C ALA A 4 -7.90 -38.12 12.66
N LYS A 5 -9.18 -38.22 12.96
CA LYS A 5 -10.17 -37.14 12.85
C LYS A 5 -9.59 -35.86 13.49
N LYS A 6 -9.41 -34.83 12.69
CA LYS A 6 -9.14 -33.48 13.16
C LYS A 6 -10.32 -33.04 14.03
N ALA A 7 -10.17 -33.13 15.34
CA ALA A 7 -11.13 -32.54 16.26
C ALA A 7 -11.13 -31.01 16.04
N ALA A 8 -12.30 -30.48 15.70
CA ALA A 8 -12.51 -29.06 15.66
C ALA A 8 -12.19 -28.47 17.05
N PRO A 9 -11.41 -27.40 17.14
CA PRO A 9 -11.08 -26.79 18.42
C PRO A 9 -12.37 -26.28 19.07
N PRO A 10 -12.58 -26.56 20.36
CA PRO A 10 -13.77 -26.11 21.05
C PRO A 10 -13.86 -24.59 21.03
N ARG A 11 -15.06 -24.05 20.92
CA ARG A 11 -15.38 -22.59 21.05
C ARG A 11 -14.80 -21.97 22.33
N ASP A 12 -14.51 -22.79 23.32
CA ASP A 12 -13.88 -22.44 24.61
C ASP A 12 -12.43 -21.93 24.53
N THR A 13 -11.72 -22.09 23.40
CA THR A 13 -10.26 -21.76 23.39
C THR A 13 -10.02 -20.25 23.58
N ILE A 14 -10.86 -19.38 23.00
CA ILE A 14 -10.75 -17.92 23.18
C ILE A 14 -11.12 -17.57 24.62
N GLN A 15 -12.18 -18.14 25.17
CA GLN A 15 -12.60 -17.89 26.56
C GLN A 15 -11.50 -18.32 27.54
N ARG A 16 -10.87 -19.46 27.33
CA ARG A 16 -9.70 -19.89 28.14
C ARG A 16 -8.52 -18.97 28.02
N ILE A 17 -8.23 -18.44 26.83
CA ILE A 17 -7.16 -17.44 26.65
C ILE A 17 -7.47 -16.18 27.50
N HIS A 18 -8.68 -15.66 27.40
CA HIS A 18 -9.09 -14.52 28.20
C HIS A 18 -9.14 -14.81 29.71
N GLU A 19 -9.55 -16.00 30.14
CA GLU A 19 -9.52 -16.41 31.54
C GLU A 19 -8.09 -16.44 32.10
N ILE A 20 -7.14 -16.96 31.33
CA ILE A 20 -5.72 -17.01 31.73
C ILE A 20 -5.19 -15.57 31.80
N ALA A 21 -5.49 -14.72 30.81
CA ALA A 21 -5.06 -13.33 30.76
C ALA A 21 -5.63 -12.53 31.95
N ARG A 22 -6.91 -12.69 32.27
CA ARG A 22 -7.52 -12.04 33.44
C ARG A 22 -6.96 -12.49 34.79
N LYS A 23 -6.53 -13.76 34.91
CA LYS A 23 -5.84 -14.23 36.11
C LYS A 23 -4.47 -13.58 36.31
N GLU A 24 -3.83 -13.18 35.21
CA GLU A 24 -2.56 -12.42 35.23
C GLU A 24 -2.80 -10.88 35.28
N GLY A 25 -4.06 -10.44 35.41
CA GLY A 25 -4.44 -9.02 35.51
C GLY A 25 -4.41 -8.23 34.21
N VAL A 26 -4.44 -8.91 33.07
CA VAL A 26 -4.35 -8.29 31.73
C VAL A 26 -5.64 -8.53 30.94
N ASP A 27 -6.18 -7.50 30.34
CA ASP A 27 -7.24 -7.61 29.34
C ASP A 27 -6.64 -7.63 27.93
N LEU A 28 -6.56 -8.84 27.34
CA LEU A 28 -6.01 -9.00 26.00
C LEU A 28 -7.00 -8.50 24.95
N PRO A 29 -6.55 -7.67 23.97
CA PRO A 29 -7.38 -7.29 22.85
C PRO A 29 -7.90 -8.51 22.07
N PRO A 30 -9.15 -8.49 21.57
CA PRO A 30 -9.74 -9.60 20.83
C PRO A 30 -8.90 -10.08 19.66
N LEU A 31 -8.29 -9.16 18.89
CA LEU A 31 -7.42 -9.47 17.77
C LEU A 31 -6.18 -10.31 18.18
N VAL A 32 -5.58 -10.00 19.33
CA VAL A 32 -4.42 -10.75 19.84
C VAL A 32 -4.84 -12.15 20.26
N ALA A 33 -6.01 -12.28 20.90
CA ALA A 33 -6.56 -13.57 21.31
C ALA A 33 -6.92 -14.45 20.09
N GLU A 34 -7.50 -13.88 19.04
CA GLU A 34 -7.81 -14.58 17.80
C GLU A 34 -6.55 -15.02 17.04
N ALA A 35 -5.55 -14.14 16.92
CA ALA A 35 -4.27 -14.47 16.29
C ALA A 35 -3.53 -15.57 17.06
N LEU A 36 -3.58 -15.53 18.39
CA LEU A 36 -3.01 -16.56 19.23
C LEU A 36 -3.72 -17.90 19.06
N LYS A 37 -5.07 -17.90 19.03
CA LYS A 37 -5.87 -19.07 18.74
C LYS A 37 -5.50 -19.69 17.39
N ALA A 38 -5.44 -18.89 16.32
CA ALA A 38 -5.09 -19.37 14.99
C ALA A 38 -3.71 -20.04 14.98
N LYS A 39 -2.70 -19.44 15.61
CA LYS A 39 -1.35 -20.01 15.71
C LYS A 39 -1.33 -21.30 16.55
N LEU A 40 -2.04 -21.33 17.68
CA LEU A 40 -2.10 -22.53 18.54
C LEU A 40 -2.76 -23.72 17.85
N GLN A 41 -3.71 -23.49 16.94
CA GLN A 41 -4.38 -24.55 16.17
C GLN A 41 -3.44 -25.27 15.19
N HIS A 42 -2.43 -24.57 14.68
CA HIS A 42 -1.46 -25.14 13.76
C HIS A 42 -0.32 -25.89 14.47
N LEU A 43 -0.15 -25.67 15.78
CA LEU A 43 0.89 -26.31 16.58
C LEU A 43 0.36 -27.59 17.24
N ARG A 44 1.06 -28.71 17.06
CA ARG A 44 0.83 -29.97 17.80
C ARG A 44 1.51 -29.85 19.16
N LEU A 45 0.83 -29.29 20.14
CA LEU A 45 1.37 -29.06 21.48
C LEU A 45 0.99 -30.18 22.44
N PRO A 46 1.88 -30.54 23.38
CA PRO A 46 1.54 -31.41 24.51
C PRO A 46 0.44 -30.79 25.38
N PRO A 47 -0.39 -31.60 26.05
CA PRO A 47 -1.39 -31.09 26.97
C PRO A 47 -0.73 -30.34 28.13
N GLY A 48 -1.10 -29.07 28.31
CA GLY A 48 -0.56 -28.16 29.33
C GLY A 48 0.39 -27.06 28.82
N ASP A 49 1.08 -27.25 27.71
CA ASP A 49 2.03 -26.25 27.19
C ASP A 49 1.32 -25.06 26.54
N ALA A 50 0.12 -25.25 26.02
CA ALA A 50 -0.70 -24.15 25.53
C ALA A 50 -0.92 -23.05 26.61
N GLY A 51 -1.19 -23.46 27.84
CA GLY A 51 -1.33 -22.52 28.97
C GLY A 51 -0.05 -21.77 29.34
N LYS A 52 1.12 -22.41 29.17
CA LYS A 52 2.42 -21.76 29.37
C LYS A 52 2.67 -20.73 28.27
N ILE A 53 2.35 -21.05 27.01
CA ILE A 53 2.47 -20.13 25.87
C ILE A 53 1.57 -18.92 26.07
N VAL A 54 0.32 -19.12 26.46
CA VAL A 54 -0.62 -18.02 26.72
C VAL A 54 -0.08 -17.09 27.81
N ARG A 55 0.43 -17.62 28.94
CA ARG A 55 1.03 -16.81 30.00
C ARG A 55 2.24 -16.03 29.52
N GLU A 56 3.13 -16.64 28.73
CA GLU A 56 4.29 -15.95 28.20
C GLU A 56 3.90 -14.85 27.21
N VAL A 57 2.85 -15.06 26.39
CA VAL A 57 2.28 -14.03 25.51
C VAL A 57 1.72 -12.87 26.32
N VAL A 58 0.95 -13.15 27.38
CA VAL A 58 0.41 -12.12 28.30
C VAL A 58 1.55 -11.31 28.93
N ARG A 59 2.59 -11.97 29.43
CA ARG A 59 3.76 -11.31 30.02
C ARG A 59 4.51 -10.42 29.00
N ARG A 60 4.66 -10.88 27.76
CA ARG A 60 5.26 -10.08 26.69
C ARG A 60 4.38 -8.93 26.26
N PHE A 61 3.07 -9.12 26.27
CA PHE A 61 2.10 -8.05 25.98
C PHE A 61 2.21 -6.93 27.01
N GLN A 62 2.22 -7.26 28.33
CA GLN A 62 2.42 -6.28 29.38
C GLN A 62 3.73 -5.50 29.25
N ARG A 63 4.84 -6.19 28.89
CA ARG A 63 6.12 -5.52 28.66
C ARG A 63 6.16 -4.65 27.42
N ALA A 64 5.22 -4.84 26.50
CA ALA A 64 5.11 -4.07 25.28
C ALA A 64 4.18 -2.86 25.42
N GLU A 65 3.48 -2.74 26.55
CA GLU A 65 2.68 -1.54 26.87
C GLU A 65 3.63 -0.37 27.10
N VAL A 66 3.22 0.77 26.57
CA VAL A 66 3.96 2.04 26.66
C VAL A 66 3.44 2.81 27.85
N ASP A 67 4.31 3.51 28.55
CA ASP A 67 3.90 4.37 29.65
C ASP A 67 2.95 5.48 29.17
N ALA A 68 2.00 5.85 30.02
CA ALA A 68 1.06 6.91 29.73
C ALA A 68 1.82 8.22 29.42
N HIS A 69 1.32 8.96 28.43
CA HIS A 69 1.90 10.23 27.98
C HIS A 69 3.28 10.13 27.28
N GLU A 70 3.74 8.93 26.91
CA GLU A 70 4.94 8.79 26.08
C GLU A 70 4.69 9.32 24.66
N SER A 71 5.69 10.01 24.10
CA SER A 71 5.59 10.61 22.77
C SER A 71 5.89 9.63 21.64
N VAL A 72 5.04 8.59 21.49
CA VAL A 72 5.24 7.47 20.56
C VAL A 72 5.39 7.89 19.10
N GLY A 73 4.74 8.98 18.67
CA GLY A 73 4.87 9.51 17.32
C GLY A 73 6.27 10.04 17.01
N ILE A 74 6.91 10.72 17.97
CA ILE A 74 8.30 11.20 17.85
C ILE A 74 9.25 10.02 17.81
N ILE A 75 9.06 9.03 18.69
CA ILE A 75 9.86 7.82 18.73
C ILE A 75 9.77 7.05 17.40
N ALA A 76 8.55 6.90 16.85
CA ALA A 76 8.34 6.27 15.57
C ALA A 76 9.04 7.01 14.43
N ALA A 77 8.90 8.35 14.38
CA ALA A 77 9.55 9.17 13.36
C ALA A 77 11.09 9.07 13.42
N GLN A 78 11.67 9.08 14.61
CA GLN A 78 13.10 8.91 14.81
C GLN A 78 13.57 7.50 14.45
N SER A 79 12.82 6.47 14.85
CA SER A 79 13.17 5.07 14.60
C SER A 79 13.09 4.67 13.10
N ILE A 80 12.26 5.36 12.33
CA ILE A 80 12.18 5.19 10.87
C ILE A 80 13.20 6.10 10.16
N GLY A 81 13.40 7.33 10.67
CA GLY A 81 14.27 8.32 10.04
C GLY A 81 15.76 8.03 10.23
N GLU A 82 16.16 7.52 11.38
CA GLU A 82 17.57 7.19 11.66
C GLU A 82 18.13 6.16 10.65
N PRO A 83 17.50 4.99 10.41
CA PRO A 83 17.96 4.09 9.36
C PRO A 83 17.86 4.70 7.96
N GLY A 84 16.92 5.62 7.73
CA GLY A 84 16.77 6.32 6.46
C GLY A 84 18.02 7.11 6.03
N THR A 85 18.78 7.64 6.99
CA THR A 85 20.05 8.35 6.69
C THR A 85 21.16 7.40 6.19
N GLN A 86 21.05 6.12 6.48
CA GLN A 86 22.00 5.08 6.05
C GLN A 86 21.65 4.52 4.66
N MET A 87 20.44 4.80 4.15
CA MET A 87 20.03 4.38 2.82
C MET A 87 20.80 5.16 1.76
N THR A 88 21.46 4.44 0.87
CA THR A 88 22.10 5.06 -0.29
C THR A 88 21.03 5.44 -1.33
N LEU A 89 21.21 6.60 -1.96
CA LEU A 89 20.37 7.05 -3.08
C LEU A 89 20.55 6.19 -4.35
N ARG A 90 21.45 5.22 -4.31
CA ARG A 90 21.73 4.33 -5.44
C ARG A 90 20.65 3.27 -5.57
N THR A 91 20.09 3.16 -6.76
CA THR A 91 19.31 1.99 -7.19
C THR A 91 20.24 0.77 -7.21
N PHE A 92 20.03 -0.15 -6.29
CA PHE A 92 20.65 -1.45 -6.41
C PHE A 92 19.96 -2.22 -7.53
N HIS A 93 20.72 -2.60 -8.56
CA HIS A 93 20.24 -3.56 -9.52
C HIS A 93 20.08 -4.90 -8.80
N TYR A 94 18.85 -5.32 -8.62
CA TYR A 94 18.55 -6.61 -8.03
C TYR A 94 19.12 -7.70 -8.94
N ALA A 95 20.05 -8.50 -8.43
CA ALA A 95 20.61 -9.62 -9.18
C ALA A 95 19.47 -10.59 -9.55
N GLY A 96 19.04 -10.57 -10.81
CA GLY A 96 17.97 -11.43 -11.35
C GLY A 96 16.71 -10.72 -11.86
N VAL A 97 16.52 -9.40 -11.61
CA VAL A 97 15.50 -8.55 -12.25
C VAL A 97 16.21 -7.36 -12.91
N ALA A 98 17.33 -7.64 -13.58
CA ALA A 98 18.14 -6.61 -14.26
C ALA A 98 17.37 -5.88 -15.38
N GLU A 99 16.21 -6.41 -15.78
CA GLU A 99 15.40 -5.86 -16.87
C GLU A 99 14.31 -4.89 -16.40
N MET A 100 14.03 -4.81 -15.08
CA MET A 100 12.99 -3.90 -14.55
C MET A 100 13.63 -2.85 -13.65
N ASN A 101 13.42 -1.59 -14.00
CA ASN A 101 13.80 -0.47 -13.14
C ASN A 101 12.84 -0.41 -11.93
N VAL A 102 13.35 -0.67 -10.74
CA VAL A 102 12.59 -0.60 -9.50
C VAL A 102 13.16 0.52 -8.64
N THR A 103 12.31 1.43 -8.20
CA THR A 103 12.71 2.41 -7.17
C THR A 103 12.79 1.69 -5.83
N LEU A 104 13.99 1.59 -5.29
CA LEU A 104 14.29 0.94 -4.01
C LEU A 104 14.89 1.96 -3.02
N GLY A 105 14.80 1.64 -1.74
CA GLY A 105 15.41 2.45 -0.70
C GLY A 105 14.66 3.74 -0.38
N LEU A 106 15.40 4.79 -0.04
CA LEU A 106 14.86 6.05 0.45
C LEU A 106 13.83 6.71 -0.50
N PRO A 107 14.02 6.78 -1.83
CA PRO A 107 13.01 7.35 -2.71
C PRO A 107 11.65 6.64 -2.63
N ARG A 108 11.65 5.31 -2.50
CA ARG A 108 10.42 4.53 -2.35
C ARG A 108 9.74 4.79 -1.01
N LEU A 109 10.50 4.87 0.07
CA LEU A 109 9.96 5.20 1.38
C LEU A 109 9.31 6.59 1.39
N ILE A 110 9.95 7.59 0.75
CA ILE A 110 9.39 8.94 0.58
C ILE A 110 8.08 8.89 -0.22
N GLU A 111 8.02 8.13 -1.32
CA GLU A 111 6.79 7.98 -2.11
C GLU A 111 5.63 7.42 -1.28
N LEU A 112 5.90 6.45 -0.39
CA LEU A 112 4.88 5.85 0.48
C LEU A 112 4.36 6.86 1.51
N VAL A 113 5.27 7.59 2.18
CA VAL A 113 4.94 8.59 3.20
C VAL A 113 4.23 9.81 2.61
N ASP A 114 4.61 10.22 1.38
CA ASP A 114 3.96 11.29 0.63
C ASP A 114 2.65 10.86 -0.04
N ALA A 115 2.25 9.61 0.13
CA ALA A 115 1.04 9.04 -0.46
C ALA A 115 0.93 9.37 -1.96
N ARG A 116 1.98 9.11 -2.72
CA ARG A 116 2.00 9.38 -4.15
C ARG A 116 1.00 8.46 -4.87
N ARG A 117 0.07 9.06 -5.63
CA ARG A 117 -1.01 8.29 -6.28
C ARG A 117 -0.51 7.25 -7.27
N VAL A 118 0.48 7.62 -8.08
CA VAL A 118 1.12 6.71 -9.04
C VAL A 118 2.58 6.59 -8.66
N PRO A 119 3.07 5.39 -8.31
CA PRO A 119 4.50 5.17 -8.04
C PRO A 119 5.34 5.51 -9.27
N SER A 120 6.61 5.84 -9.07
CA SER A 120 7.54 6.13 -10.18
C SER A 120 7.74 4.91 -11.07
N THR A 121 7.76 3.74 -10.48
CA THR A 121 7.85 2.45 -11.17
C THR A 121 6.71 1.54 -10.71
N PRO A 122 5.52 1.68 -11.32
CA PRO A 122 4.41 0.80 -11.01
C PRO A 122 4.72 -0.63 -11.45
N MET A 123 4.49 -1.58 -10.57
CA MET A 123 4.74 -3.01 -10.78
C MET A 123 3.67 -3.86 -10.12
N MET A 124 3.40 -5.00 -10.74
CA MET A 124 2.55 -6.03 -10.14
C MET A 124 3.27 -7.37 -10.14
N THR A 125 2.97 -8.16 -9.15
CA THR A 125 3.31 -9.58 -9.08
C THR A 125 2.02 -10.36 -9.24
N VAL A 126 1.83 -10.92 -10.44
CA VAL A 126 0.62 -11.66 -10.78
C VAL A 126 0.86 -13.15 -10.59
N HIS A 127 0.11 -13.74 -9.68
CA HIS A 127 0.10 -15.17 -9.44
C HIS A 127 -1.03 -15.83 -10.24
N VAL A 128 -0.73 -17.00 -10.78
CA VAL A 128 -1.67 -17.77 -11.57
C VAL A 128 -2.33 -18.85 -10.71
N GLU A 129 -3.55 -19.24 -11.05
CA GLU A 129 -4.28 -20.32 -10.38
C GLU A 129 -3.49 -21.64 -10.36
N LYS A 130 -3.76 -22.46 -9.35
CA LYS A 130 -3.06 -23.75 -9.12
C LYS A 130 -3.02 -24.67 -10.34
N LYS A 131 -4.01 -24.57 -11.22
CA LYS A 131 -4.13 -25.41 -12.42
C LYS A 131 -3.04 -25.10 -13.45
N PHE A 132 -2.62 -23.84 -13.57
CA PHE A 132 -1.74 -23.35 -14.63
C PHE A 132 -0.30 -23.06 -14.15
N ARG A 133 -0.04 -23.12 -12.83
CA ARG A 133 1.24 -22.72 -12.21
C ARG A 133 2.48 -23.42 -12.76
N ALA A 134 2.35 -24.68 -13.14
CA ALA A 134 3.46 -25.50 -13.62
C ALA A 134 3.66 -25.43 -15.13
N ASP A 135 2.65 -24.96 -15.87
CA ASP A 135 2.65 -24.89 -17.32
C ASP A 135 3.09 -23.53 -17.80
N ARG A 136 4.27 -23.47 -18.46
CA ARG A 136 4.83 -22.24 -19.00
C ARG A 136 3.99 -21.65 -20.13
N ASP A 137 3.42 -22.51 -20.98
CA ASP A 137 2.70 -22.06 -22.18
C ASP A 137 1.35 -21.44 -21.76
N ALA A 138 0.65 -22.07 -20.82
CA ALA A 138 -0.56 -21.48 -20.24
C ALA A 138 -0.33 -20.14 -19.53
N VAL A 139 0.80 -20.01 -18.81
CA VAL A 139 1.18 -18.75 -18.18
C VAL A 139 1.57 -17.70 -19.23
N HIS A 140 2.16 -18.12 -20.34
CA HIS A 140 2.48 -17.22 -21.46
C HIS A 140 1.21 -16.65 -22.10
N ASP A 141 0.21 -17.48 -22.33
CA ASP A 141 -1.09 -17.02 -22.84
C ASP A 141 -1.78 -16.03 -21.92
N ILE A 142 -1.70 -16.23 -20.60
CA ILE A 142 -2.19 -15.26 -19.60
C ILE A 142 -1.37 -13.97 -19.64
N ALA A 143 -0.05 -14.05 -19.76
CA ALA A 143 0.82 -12.88 -19.86
C ALA A 143 0.53 -12.06 -21.12
N LEU A 144 0.23 -12.69 -22.25
CA LEU A 144 -0.20 -12.02 -23.48
C LEU A 144 -1.57 -11.35 -23.37
N GLN A 145 -2.45 -11.84 -22.46
CA GLN A 145 -3.72 -11.17 -22.18
C GLN A 145 -3.54 -9.96 -21.27
N ILE A 146 -2.52 -9.96 -20.41
CA ILE A 146 -2.19 -8.88 -19.49
C ILE A 146 -1.46 -7.75 -20.21
N GLU A 147 -0.47 -8.07 -21.04
CA GLU A 147 0.39 -7.10 -21.72
C GLU A 147 -0.39 -6.30 -22.76
N ILE A 148 -0.26 -4.98 -22.72
CA ILE A 148 -0.90 -4.11 -23.70
C ILE A 148 -0.25 -4.31 -25.07
N THR A 149 -1.07 -4.53 -26.08
CA THR A 149 -0.64 -4.59 -27.47
C THR A 149 -1.26 -3.43 -28.22
N THR A 150 -0.40 -2.56 -28.76
CA THR A 150 -0.81 -1.41 -29.58
C THR A 150 -0.59 -1.67 -31.06
N VAL A 151 -1.18 -0.86 -31.94
CA VAL A 151 -1.03 -1.02 -33.38
C VAL A 151 0.44 -1.05 -33.84
N PRO A 152 1.37 -0.19 -33.33
CA PRO A 152 2.79 -0.24 -33.68
C PRO A 152 3.51 -1.54 -33.30
N ASP A 153 2.99 -2.28 -32.32
CA ASP A 153 3.61 -3.54 -31.88
C ASP A 153 3.40 -4.66 -32.90
N VAL A 154 2.29 -4.63 -33.65
CA VAL A 154 1.90 -5.68 -34.61
C VAL A 154 1.92 -5.24 -36.06
N ALA A 155 1.92 -3.93 -36.33
CA ALA A 155 1.87 -3.39 -37.66
C ALA A 155 2.83 -2.21 -37.86
N ALA A 156 3.32 -2.03 -39.07
CA ALA A 156 4.05 -0.83 -39.48
C ALA A 156 3.04 0.24 -39.97
N ILE A 157 3.16 1.46 -39.48
CA ILE A 157 2.30 2.59 -39.86
C ILE A 157 3.10 3.49 -40.80
N GLY A 158 2.62 3.64 -42.02
CA GLY A 158 3.16 4.54 -43.01
C GLY A 158 2.14 5.61 -43.41
N THR A 159 2.60 6.82 -43.67
CA THR A 159 1.75 7.92 -44.19
C THR A 159 2.12 8.15 -45.66
N VAL A 160 1.12 8.08 -46.56
CA VAL A 160 1.26 8.42 -47.98
C VAL A 160 0.63 9.79 -48.19
N ILE A 161 1.49 10.78 -48.42
CA ILE A 161 1.07 12.19 -48.48
C ILE A 161 0.35 12.46 -49.79
N GLU A 162 0.76 11.82 -50.87
CA GLU A 162 0.20 12.01 -52.21
C GLU A 162 -1.29 11.64 -52.27
N ASP A 163 -1.67 10.55 -51.62
CA ASP A 163 -3.03 10.00 -51.60
C ASP A 163 -3.80 10.39 -50.32
N LEU A 164 -3.23 11.20 -49.42
CA LEU A 164 -3.78 11.58 -48.12
C LEU A 164 -4.31 10.38 -47.33
N LYS A 165 -3.53 9.29 -47.29
CA LYS A 165 -3.89 8.06 -46.59
C LYS A 165 -2.81 7.61 -45.58
N VAL A 166 -3.26 6.98 -44.51
CA VAL A 166 -2.39 6.24 -43.58
C VAL A 166 -2.51 4.76 -43.91
N VAL A 167 -1.40 4.11 -44.10
CA VAL A 167 -1.31 2.67 -44.45
C VAL A 167 -0.81 1.92 -43.22
N VAL A 168 -1.63 1.05 -42.67
CA VAL A 168 -1.26 0.13 -41.59
C VAL A 168 -0.97 -1.23 -42.20
N SER A 169 0.30 -1.65 -42.17
CA SER A 169 0.77 -2.90 -42.75
C SER A 169 1.06 -3.93 -41.63
N PRO A 170 0.18 -4.94 -41.44
CA PRO A 170 0.37 -5.96 -40.43
C PRO A 170 1.61 -6.81 -40.72
N ILE A 171 2.38 -7.17 -39.68
CA ILE A 171 3.56 -8.03 -39.76
C ILE A 171 3.18 -9.40 -39.19
N ALA A 172 3.11 -10.45 -40.05
CA ALA A 172 2.63 -11.77 -39.66
C ALA A 172 3.36 -12.36 -38.45
N ALA A 173 4.67 -12.28 -38.40
CA ALA A 173 5.48 -12.79 -37.29
C ALA A 173 5.12 -12.13 -35.94
N ARG A 174 4.84 -10.83 -35.94
CA ARG A 174 4.44 -10.10 -34.72
C ARG A 174 3.01 -10.37 -34.31
N LEU A 175 2.12 -10.60 -35.28
CA LEU A 175 0.73 -11.00 -35.00
C LEU A 175 0.69 -12.36 -34.30
N GLU A 176 1.46 -13.35 -34.81
CA GLU A 176 1.57 -14.67 -34.19
C GLU A 176 2.21 -14.59 -32.80
N GLU A 177 3.31 -13.85 -32.65
CA GLU A 177 4.01 -13.68 -31.37
C GLU A 177 3.10 -13.06 -30.28
N ARG A 178 2.25 -12.12 -30.66
CA ARG A 178 1.29 -11.44 -29.76
C ARG A 178 -0.07 -12.13 -29.65
N GLY A 179 -0.30 -13.20 -30.40
CA GLY A 179 -1.58 -13.92 -30.44
C GLY A 179 -2.77 -13.02 -30.84
N VAL A 180 -2.54 -12.10 -31.77
CA VAL A 180 -3.55 -11.15 -32.29
C VAL A 180 -3.91 -11.56 -33.72
N LYS A 181 -5.20 -11.64 -34.02
CA LYS A 181 -5.71 -11.86 -35.37
C LYS A 181 -5.87 -10.54 -36.10
N ARG A 182 -5.73 -10.57 -37.42
CA ARG A 182 -5.98 -9.39 -38.24
C ARG A 182 -7.39 -8.79 -38.03
N ALA A 183 -8.39 -9.64 -37.83
CA ALA A 183 -9.75 -9.20 -37.57
C ALA A 183 -9.85 -8.34 -36.29
N ASP A 184 -9.08 -8.68 -35.26
CA ASP A 184 -9.04 -7.92 -34.00
C ASP A 184 -8.40 -6.54 -34.22
N LEU A 185 -7.37 -6.46 -35.10
CA LEU A 185 -6.76 -5.19 -35.50
C LEU A 185 -7.73 -4.30 -36.28
N GLU A 186 -8.45 -4.87 -37.25
CA GLU A 186 -9.48 -4.14 -38.01
C GLU A 186 -10.61 -3.64 -37.10
N ALA A 187 -11.08 -4.48 -36.19
CA ALA A 187 -12.13 -4.11 -35.23
C ALA A 187 -11.66 -2.99 -34.29
N ALA A 188 -10.44 -3.09 -33.76
CA ALA A 188 -9.88 -2.06 -32.88
C ALA A 188 -9.69 -0.71 -33.60
N LEU A 189 -9.27 -0.72 -34.85
CA LEU A 189 -9.16 0.48 -35.67
C LEU A 189 -10.55 1.08 -35.97
N ALA A 190 -11.54 0.24 -36.29
CA ALA A 190 -12.90 0.69 -36.58
C ALA A 190 -13.63 1.28 -35.35
N GLU A 191 -13.36 0.74 -34.16
CA GLU A 191 -13.98 1.19 -32.91
C GLU A 191 -13.39 2.52 -32.40
N ASN A 192 -12.08 2.72 -32.56
CA ASN A 192 -11.39 3.85 -31.95
C ASN A 192 -11.16 5.04 -32.88
N LEU A 193 -11.25 4.83 -34.21
CA LEU A 193 -11.17 5.92 -35.17
C LEU A 193 -12.56 6.51 -35.43
N ASP A 194 -12.63 7.84 -35.48
CA ASP A 194 -13.90 8.52 -35.78
C ASP A 194 -14.33 8.23 -37.22
N ALA A 195 -15.35 7.39 -37.37
CA ALA A 195 -15.93 7.00 -38.67
C ALA A 195 -16.48 8.19 -39.51
N ARG A 196 -16.60 9.38 -38.90
CA ARG A 196 -16.99 10.60 -39.62
C ARG A 196 -15.83 11.25 -40.36
N LEU A 197 -14.61 11.02 -39.89
CA LEU A 197 -13.41 11.63 -40.42
C LEU A 197 -12.60 10.65 -41.27
N PHE A 198 -12.70 9.36 -40.99
CA PHE A 198 -11.86 8.33 -41.58
C PHE A 198 -12.64 7.15 -42.10
N GLU A 199 -12.30 6.67 -43.30
CA GLU A 199 -12.83 5.46 -43.90
C GLU A 199 -11.73 4.38 -43.95
N LEU A 200 -12.05 3.19 -43.46
CA LEU A 200 -11.16 2.04 -43.53
C LEU A 200 -11.38 1.26 -44.83
N LYS A 201 -10.35 1.13 -45.66
CA LYS A 201 -10.37 0.29 -46.85
C LYS A 201 -9.32 -0.81 -46.81
N PRO A 202 -9.62 -1.98 -47.33
CA PRO A 202 -8.63 -3.03 -47.49
C PRO A 202 -7.62 -2.62 -48.59
N GLY A 203 -6.33 -2.53 -48.17
CA GLY A 203 -5.24 -2.18 -49.09
C GLY A 203 -4.63 -3.36 -49.84
N SER A 204 -3.40 -3.20 -50.29
CA SER A 204 -2.65 -4.18 -51.04
C SER A 204 -2.16 -5.35 -50.16
N GLY A 205 -2.13 -6.56 -50.70
CA GLY A 205 -1.64 -7.77 -50.00
C GLY A 205 -2.64 -8.93 -50.08
N SER A 206 -2.24 -10.09 -49.58
CA SER A 206 -3.10 -11.29 -49.50
C SER A 206 -3.07 -11.89 -48.11
N GLY A 207 -4.21 -12.40 -47.65
CA GLY A 207 -4.33 -13.06 -46.35
C GLY A 207 -4.15 -12.14 -45.13
N GLU A 208 -3.45 -12.61 -44.13
CA GLU A 208 -3.25 -11.89 -42.83
C GLU A 208 -2.30 -10.69 -42.94
N THR A 209 -1.49 -10.60 -43.98
CA THR A 209 -0.54 -9.50 -44.25
C THR A 209 -1.13 -8.37 -45.09
N ARG A 210 -2.41 -8.46 -45.45
CA ARG A 210 -3.07 -7.42 -46.23
C ARG A 210 -3.13 -6.10 -45.46
N SER A 211 -2.62 -5.02 -46.06
CA SER A 211 -2.63 -3.69 -45.45
C SER A 211 -4.04 -3.14 -45.28
N ILE A 212 -4.20 -2.26 -44.28
CA ILE A 212 -5.42 -1.52 -43.99
C ILE A 212 -5.13 -0.07 -44.33
N GLU A 213 -5.92 0.52 -45.23
CA GLU A 213 -5.79 1.92 -45.63
C GLU A 213 -6.82 2.75 -44.87
N ILE A 214 -6.38 3.78 -44.19
CA ILE A 214 -7.20 4.78 -43.49
C ILE A 214 -7.23 6.01 -44.40
N LEU A 215 -8.37 6.26 -45.03
CA LEU A 215 -8.56 7.37 -45.92
C LEU A 215 -9.27 8.52 -45.19
N LEU A 216 -8.85 9.74 -45.51
CA LEU A 216 -9.53 10.92 -45.00
C LEU A 216 -10.84 11.12 -45.78
N HIS A 217 -11.95 11.28 -45.06
CA HIS A 217 -13.20 11.64 -45.69
C HIS A 217 -13.14 13.12 -46.16
N GLU A 218 -13.28 13.38 -47.44
CA GLU A 218 -13.54 14.71 -47.93
C GLU A 218 -14.95 15.10 -47.47
N SER A 219 -15.02 16.07 -46.54
CA SER A 219 -16.19 16.78 -46.03
C SER A 219 -17.56 16.16 -46.30
N ALA A 220 -18.20 15.55 -45.29
CA ALA A 220 -19.63 15.26 -45.32
C ALA A 220 -20.43 16.59 -45.39
N PRO A 221 -21.28 16.82 -46.38
CA PRO A 221 -22.09 18.03 -46.45
C PRO A 221 -23.22 17.98 -45.40
N GLY A 222 -23.13 18.82 -44.36
CA GLY A 222 -24.26 19.01 -43.44
C GLY A 222 -23.96 19.05 -41.93
N ALA A 223 -22.74 18.96 -41.47
CA ALA A 223 -22.45 19.07 -40.05
C ALA A 223 -22.27 20.52 -39.61
N THR A 224 -23.03 20.94 -38.61
CA THR A 224 -22.91 22.22 -37.92
C THR A 224 -21.55 22.31 -37.24
N LYS A 225 -20.72 23.21 -37.71
CA LYS A 225 -19.31 23.39 -37.32
C LYS A 225 -19.17 23.74 -35.84
N SER A 226 -18.44 22.94 -35.09
CA SER A 226 -17.96 23.33 -33.78
C SER A 226 -16.68 24.17 -33.91
N LYS A 227 -16.43 25.11 -32.99
CA LYS A 227 -15.26 26.00 -32.97
C LYS A 227 -13.89 25.29 -33.05
N LYS A 228 -13.84 23.98 -32.79
CA LYS A 228 -12.64 23.14 -32.90
C LYS A 228 -12.41 22.64 -34.34
N GLU A 229 -13.47 22.55 -35.15
CA GLU A 229 -13.43 22.11 -36.54
C GLU A 229 -12.94 23.20 -37.48
N GLU A 230 -13.21 24.48 -37.18
CA GLU A 230 -12.74 25.63 -38.00
C GLU A 230 -11.19 25.73 -38.06
N LEU A 231 -10.49 25.33 -37.02
CA LEU A 231 -9.00 25.32 -36.99
C LEU A 231 -8.37 24.17 -37.79
N VAL A 232 -9.14 23.15 -38.16
CA VAL A 232 -8.66 21.91 -38.81
C VAL A 232 -8.96 21.94 -40.33
N GLU A 233 -9.82 22.83 -40.82
CA GLU A 233 -10.15 22.90 -42.25
C GLU A 233 -9.01 23.40 -43.16
N GLU A 234 -7.98 24.07 -42.59
CA GLU A 234 -6.95 24.71 -43.39
C GLU A 234 -5.79 23.81 -43.84
N MET A 235 -5.61 22.57 -43.30
CA MET A 235 -4.51 21.68 -43.71
C MET A 235 -4.89 20.20 -43.67
N PRO A 236 -5.19 19.54 -44.79
CA PRO A 236 -5.47 18.10 -44.84
C PRO A 236 -4.31 17.24 -44.33
N PHE A 237 -3.08 17.73 -44.45
CA PHE A 237 -1.88 17.10 -43.88
C PHE A 237 -1.89 17.03 -42.36
N LYS A 238 -2.42 18.04 -41.68
CA LYS A 238 -2.53 18.04 -40.20
C LYS A 238 -3.50 16.97 -39.70
N LYS A 239 -4.60 16.77 -40.42
CA LYS A 239 -5.57 15.69 -40.13
C LYS A 239 -4.95 14.33 -40.32
N LEU A 240 -4.11 14.14 -41.33
CA LEU A 240 -3.40 12.91 -41.60
C LEU A 240 -2.39 12.57 -40.48
N LEU A 241 -1.66 13.58 -39.99
CA LEU A 241 -0.74 13.40 -38.86
C LEU A 241 -1.50 13.02 -37.59
N ILE A 242 -2.62 13.69 -37.30
CA ILE A 242 -3.47 13.36 -36.15
C ILE A 242 -3.96 11.91 -36.27
N ALA A 243 -4.46 11.48 -37.43
CA ALA A 243 -4.87 10.10 -37.65
C ALA A 243 -3.74 9.09 -37.45
N SER A 244 -2.54 9.43 -37.90
CA SER A 244 -1.36 8.57 -37.69
C SER A 244 -1.00 8.46 -36.20
N GLU A 245 -1.08 9.56 -35.43
CA GLU A 245 -0.80 9.55 -33.99
C GLU A 245 -1.92 8.84 -33.21
N GLU A 246 -3.17 9.07 -33.55
CA GLU A 246 -4.30 8.34 -32.98
C GLU A 246 -4.20 6.84 -33.26
N ALA A 247 -3.91 6.45 -34.49
CA ALA A 247 -3.70 5.05 -34.86
C ALA A 247 -2.55 4.38 -34.09
N LYS A 248 -1.46 5.09 -33.78
CA LYS A 248 -0.37 4.60 -32.93
C LYS A 248 -0.80 4.36 -31.48
N GLY A 249 -1.72 5.15 -30.96
CA GLY A 249 -2.24 5.06 -29.61
C GLY A 249 -3.30 3.99 -29.41
N ILE A 250 -3.87 3.41 -30.49
CA ILE A 250 -4.95 2.45 -30.40
C ILE A 250 -4.47 1.14 -29.79
N ARG A 251 -5.20 0.69 -28.76
CA ARG A 251 -5.01 -0.59 -28.11
C ARG A 251 -5.82 -1.66 -28.83
N ILE A 252 -5.18 -2.78 -29.14
CA ILE A 252 -5.83 -3.95 -29.76
C ILE A 252 -6.25 -4.95 -28.68
N LYS A 253 -5.33 -5.29 -27.76
CA LYS A 253 -5.50 -6.28 -26.70
C LYS A 253 -4.74 -5.87 -25.44
N GLY A 254 -5.03 -6.52 -24.33
CA GLY A 254 -4.31 -6.34 -23.07
C GLY A 254 -4.98 -5.35 -22.11
N VAL A 255 -4.38 -5.20 -20.94
CA VAL A 255 -4.88 -4.33 -19.87
C VAL A 255 -4.22 -2.97 -19.95
N THR A 256 -5.02 -1.91 -19.91
CA THR A 256 -4.50 -0.53 -19.92
C THR A 256 -3.59 -0.28 -18.73
N GLY A 257 -2.42 0.31 -18.99
CA GLY A 257 -1.43 0.67 -17.97
C GLY A 257 -0.30 -0.34 -17.80
N ILE A 258 -0.37 -1.52 -18.40
CA ILE A 258 0.68 -2.55 -18.33
C ILE A 258 1.44 -2.61 -19.65
N ARG A 259 2.71 -2.20 -19.63
CA ARG A 259 3.55 -2.13 -20.84
C ARG A 259 4.19 -3.46 -21.21
N ARG A 260 4.68 -4.18 -20.21
CA ARG A 260 5.39 -5.46 -20.39
C ARG A 260 5.02 -6.44 -19.32
N ALA A 261 4.98 -7.72 -19.65
CA ALA A 261 4.78 -8.84 -18.74
C ALA A 261 5.98 -9.80 -18.85
N LEU A 262 6.69 -10.03 -17.75
CA LEU A 262 7.86 -10.90 -17.66
C LEU A 262 7.52 -12.15 -16.87
N ILE A 263 7.68 -13.31 -17.46
CA ILE A 263 7.44 -14.60 -16.81
C ILE A 263 8.72 -15.06 -16.14
N ARG A 264 8.64 -15.35 -14.84
CA ARG A 264 9.76 -15.88 -14.07
C ARG A 264 9.34 -17.14 -13.31
N LYS A 265 10.25 -18.10 -13.27
CA LYS A 265 10.06 -19.29 -12.45
C LYS A 265 10.55 -19.03 -11.03
N GLU A 266 9.66 -19.11 -10.06
CA GLU A 266 9.98 -19.03 -8.64
C GLU A 266 9.69 -20.38 -7.99
N LYS A 267 10.74 -21.01 -7.45
CA LYS A 267 10.66 -22.36 -6.86
C LYS A 267 10.00 -23.34 -7.84
N ASP A 268 8.74 -23.70 -7.63
CA ASP A 268 7.99 -24.68 -8.43
C ASP A 268 6.82 -24.05 -9.22
N GLU A 269 6.70 -22.73 -9.24
CA GLU A 269 5.61 -22.04 -9.97
C GLU A 269 6.16 -20.92 -10.88
N TYR A 270 5.40 -20.63 -11.94
CA TYR A 270 5.65 -19.47 -12.78
C TYR A 270 4.85 -18.28 -12.28
N VAL A 271 5.50 -17.13 -12.16
CA VAL A 271 4.92 -15.86 -11.71
C VAL A 271 5.14 -14.82 -12.81
N VAL A 272 4.16 -13.97 -13.02
CA VAL A 272 4.23 -12.89 -14.01
C VAL A 272 4.51 -11.57 -13.29
N TYR A 273 5.61 -10.94 -13.63
CA TYR A 273 5.97 -9.59 -13.20
C TYR A 273 5.59 -8.61 -14.29
N THR A 274 4.89 -7.53 -13.94
CA THR A 274 4.45 -6.53 -14.91
C THR A 274 5.18 -5.21 -14.73
N GLU A 275 5.52 -4.56 -15.83
CA GLU A 275 5.91 -3.16 -15.87
C GLU A 275 4.64 -2.32 -16.12
N GLY A 276 4.21 -1.62 -15.10
CA GLY A 276 2.90 -1.00 -15.07
C GLY A 276 1.96 -1.70 -14.07
N SER A 277 0.89 -1.03 -13.70
CA SER A 277 -0.07 -1.54 -12.73
C SER A 277 -1.50 -1.18 -13.14
N ASN A 278 -2.38 -2.17 -13.05
CA ASN A 278 -3.83 -2.02 -13.12
C ASN A 278 -4.47 -3.27 -12.49
N LEU A 279 -4.59 -3.23 -11.17
CA LEU A 279 -5.06 -4.37 -10.39
C LEU A 279 -6.48 -4.79 -10.78
N GLU A 280 -7.38 -3.83 -10.98
CA GLU A 280 -8.77 -4.08 -11.32
C GLU A 280 -8.91 -4.85 -12.65
N GLY A 281 -8.19 -4.42 -13.69
CA GLY A 281 -8.22 -5.08 -14.99
C GLY A 281 -7.60 -6.47 -14.99
N VAL A 282 -6.51 -6.67 -14.24
CA VAL A 282 -5.82 -7.96 -14.18
C VAL A 282 -6.64 -9.01 -13.42
N LEU A 283 -7.36 -8.59 -12.37
CA LEU A 283 -8.21 -9.51 -11.60
C LEU A 283 -9.44 -10.02 -12.38
N GLN A 284 -9.80 -9.39 -13.49
CA GLN A 284 -10.89 -9.84 -14.37
C GLN A 284 -10.43 -10.91 -15.38
N ILE A 285 -9.14 -11.18 -15.48
CA ILE A 285 -8.61 -12.18 -16.42
C ILE A 285 -8.74 -13.59 -15.83
N ASP A 286 -9.30 -14.49 -16.59
CA ASP A 286 -9.43 -15.90 -16.21
C ASP A 286 -8.04 -16.53 -16.02
N GLY A 287 -7.89 -17.28 -14.92
CA GLY A 287 -6.64 -17.96 -14.57
C GLY A 287 -5.70 -17.18 -13.65
N VAL A 288 -6.01 -15.93 -13.31
CA VAL A 288 -5.28 -15.14 -12.30
C VAL A 288 -5.79 -15.46 -10.90
N ASP A 289 -4.87 -15.66 -9.96
CA ASP A 289 -5.20 -15.88 -8.55
C ASP A 289 -5.43 -14.53 -7.83
N PRO A 290 -6.67 -14.15 -7.50
CA PRO A 290 -6.99 -12.85 -6.92
C PRO A 290 -6.46 -12.69 -5.49
N VAL A 291 -6.22 -13.78 -4.78
CA VAL A 291 -5.79 -13.74 -3.37
C VAL A 291 -4.28 -13.46 -3.25
N ARG A 292 -3.50 -13.95 -4.20
CA ARG A 292 -2.02 -13.86 -4.16
C ARG A 292 -1.45 -12.74 -5.02
N THR A 293 -2.21 -12.25 -5.98
CA THR A 293 -1.77 -11.16 -6.86
C THR A 293 -1.67 -9.85 -6.09
N THR A 294 -0.51 -9.18 -6.20
CA THR A 294 -0.21 -7.96 -5.47
C THR A 294 0.35 -6.89 -6.40
N THR A 295 0.18 -5.63 -6.02
CA THR A 295 0.77 -4.47 -6.70
C THR A 295 1.51 -3.59 -5.70
N ASN A 296 2.49 -2.85 -6.17
CA ASN A 296 3.16 -1.83 -5.37
C ASN A 296 2.39 -0.50 -5.30
N SER A 297 1.29 -0.37 -6.06
CA SER A 297 0.42 0.81 -6.04
C SER A 297 -0.60 0.72 -4.91
N VAL A 298 -0.36 1.42 -3.80
CA VAL A 298 -1.25 1.41 -2.63
C VAL A 298 -2.65 1.96 -2.96
N PHE A 299 -2.74 2.94 -3.87
CA PHE A 299 -4.02 3.51 -4.28
C PHE A 299 -4.88 2.56 -5.11
N GLU A 300 -4.29 1.67 -5.87
CA GLU A 300 -5.05 0.62 -6.57
C GLU A 300 -5.60 -0.41 -5.59
N ILE A 301 -4.80 -0.81 -4.60
CA ILE A 301 -5.25 -1.69 -3.52
C ILE A 301 -6.40 -1.03 -2.74
N TYR A 302 -6.28 0.28 -2.44
CA TYR A 302 -7.34 1.05 -1.79
C TYR A 302 -8.64 1.04 -2.61
N ARG A 303 -8.54 1.23 -3.91
CA ARG A 303 -9.71 1.27 -4.81
C ARG A 303 -10.43 -0.07 -4.89
N VAL A 304 -9.67 -1.17 -4.94
CA VAL A 304 -10.22 -2.52 -5.15
C VAL A 304 -10.64 -3.17 -3.83
N TYR A 305 -9.82 -3.06 -2.78
CA TYR A 305 -10.02 -3.80 -1.53
C TYR A 305 -10.34 -2.91 -0.32
N GLY A 306 -10.27 -1.60 -0.46
CA GLY A 306 -10.59 -0.64 0.60
C GLY A 306 -9.40 -0.25 1.47
N VAL A 307 -9.69 0.58 2.50
CA VAL A 307 -8.68 1.27 3.31
C VAL A 307 -7.83 0.33 4.18
N GLU A 308 -8.41 -0.72 4.75
CA GLU A 308 -7.68 -1.68 5.59
C GLU A 308 -6.65 -2.49 4.79
N ALA A 309 -6.99 -2.88 3.56
CA ALA A 309 -6.04 -3.52 2.66
C ALA A 309 -4.91 -2.55 2.27
N ALA A 310 -5.23 -1.30 2.01
CA ALA A 310 -4.23 -0.26 1.72
C ALA A 310 -3.31 0.00 2.92
N ARG A 311 -3.85 0.02 4.14
CA ARG A 311 -3.07 0.09 5.38
C ARG A 311 -2.07 -1.07 5.48
N ALA A 312 -2.55 -2.29 5.27
CA ALA A 312 -1.69 -3.47 5.29
C ALA A 312 -0.61 -3.41 4.19
N ALA A 313 -0.97 -2.92 3.00
CA ALA A 313 -0.03 -2.74 1.89
C ALA A 313 1.03 -1.67 2.20
N LEU A 314 0.68 -0.55 2.82
CA LEU A 314 1.63 0.47 3.28
C LEU A 314 2.67 -0.12 4.23
N ILE A 315 2.22 -0.88 5.23
CA ILE A 315 3.10 -1.54 6.20
C ILE A 315 4.01 -2.55 5.50
N HIS A 316 3.44 -3.36 4.61
CA HIS A 316 4.19 -4.39 3.88
C HIS A 316 5.28 -3.78 2.99
N GLU A 317 4.93 -2.79 2.17
CA GLU A 317 5.86 -2.13 1.25
C GLU A 317 6.95 -1.35 2.01
N ALA A 318 6.61 -0.65 3.08
CA ALA A 318 7.59 0.05 3.91
C ALA A 318 8.56 -0.93 4.58
N ASN A 319 8.04 -2.01 5.18
CA ASN A 319 8.86 -3.05 5.80
C ASN A 319 9.76 -3.76 4.77
N ARG A 320 9.23 -4.05 3.59
CA ARG A 320 9.99 -4.65 2.48
C ARG A 320 11.12 -3.75 2.05
N THR A 321 10.85 -2.45 1.83
CA THR A 321 11.86 -1.45 1.43
C THR A 321 13.01 -1.35 2.45
N LEU A 322 12.70 -1.38 3.75
CA LEU A 322 13.70 -1.38 4.81
C LEU A 322 14.49 -2.70 4.87
N ALA A 323 13.81 -3.83 4.80
CA ALA A 323 14.42 -5.16 4.85
C ALA A 323 15.37 -5.41 3.67
N GLU A 324 15.04 -4.94 2.46
CA GLU A 324 15.90 -5.02 1.26
C GLU A 324 17.20 -4.24 1.42
N GLN A 325 17.22 -3.20 2.26
CA GLN A 325 18.42 -2.46 2.62
C GLN A 325 19.16 -3.06 3.84
N GLY A 326 18.67 -4.18 4.40
CA GLY A 326 19.23 -4.81 5.58
C GLY A 326 18.97 -4.05 6.87
N LEU A 327 18.02 -3.13 6.88
CA LEU A 327 17.68 -2.29 8.03
C LEU A 327 16.49 -2.91 8.78
N GLY A 328 16.68 -3.19 10.06
CA GLY A 328 15.64 -3.74 10.94
C GLY A 328 14.95 -2.61 11.73
N VAL A 329 13.71 -2.31 11.36
CA VAL A 329 12.83 -1.39 12.12
C VAL A 329 11.68 -2.19 12.71
N ASP A 330 11.30 -1.91 13.94
CA ASP A 330 10.14 -2.59 14.56
C ASP A 330 8.85 -2.21 13.79
N ILE A 331 8.10 -3.24 13.42
CA ILE A 331 6.88 -3.09 12.62
C ILE A 331 5.84 -2.16 13.28
N ARG A 332 5.86 -2.02 14.61
CA ARG A 332 4.92 -1.16 15.35
C ARG A 332 5.07 0.31 14.97
N HIS A 333 6.28 0.78 14.66
CA HIS A 333 6.51 2.15 14.18
C HIS A 333 5.88 2.37 12.80
N LEU A 334 6.03 1.40 11.91
CA LEU A 334 5.41 1.43 10.59
C LEU A 334 3.87 1.35 10.68
N MET A 335 3.35 0.53 11.60
CA MET A 335 1.92 0.44 11.85
C MET A 335 1.35 1.77 12.32
N LEU A 336 2.01 2.46 13.26
CA LEU A 336 1.58 3.77 13.75
C LEU A 336 1.50 4.80 12.62
N VAL A 337 2.50 4.82 11.73
CA VAL A 337 2.52 5.72 10.57
C VAL A 337 1.37 5.40 9.62
N ALA A 338 1.18 4.12 9.29
CA ALA A 338 0.10 3.69 8.40
C ALA A 338 -1.28 3.98 9.00
N ASP A 339 -1.46 3.80 10.32
CA ASP A 339 -2.70 4.10 11.04
C ASP A 339 -3.06 5.60 10.94
N VAL A 340 -2.08 6.46 11.16
CA VAL A 340 -2.27 7.91 11.03
C VAL A 340 -2.59 8.31 9.59
N MET A 341 -1.97 7.66 8.60
CA MET A 341 -2.23 7.93 7.18
C MET A 341 -3.63 7.50 6.72
N THR A 342 -4.22 6.48 7.35
CA THR A 342 -5.50 5.87 6.92
C THR A 342 -6.67 6.13 7.87
N ASN A 343 -6.46 6.87 8.96
CA ASN A 343 -7.43 7.09 10.04
C ASN A 343 -8.77 7.70 9.57
N GLU A 344 -8.76 8.55 8.54
CA GLU A 344 -9.97 9.22 8.06
C GLU A 344 -10.72 8.44 6.97
N GLY A 345 -10.29 7.19 6.68
CA GLY A 345 -10.89 6.37 5.63
C GLY A 345 -10.29 6.58 4.24
N ASP A 346 -9.45 7.60 4.07
CA ASP A 346 -8.66 7.90 2.86
C ASP A 346 -7.18 7.76 3.15
N ILE A 347 -6.37 7.56 2.09
CA ILE A 347 -4.92 7.57 2.22
C ILE A 347 -4.42 9.01 2.15
N ARG A 348 -3.81 9.49 3.24
CA ARG A 348 -3.26 10.85 3.34
C ARG A 348 -1.77 10.85 3.53
N ALA A 349 -1.11 11.78 2.85
CA ALA A 349 0.31 12.06 3.07
C ALA A 349 0.55 12.60 4.49
N ILE A 350 1.74 12.36 5.05
CA ILE A 350 2.13 12.98 6.32
C ILE A 350 2.53 14.45 6.11
N GLY A 351 2.93 14.81 4.89
CA GLY A 351 3.41 16.15 4.52
C GLY A 351 2.37 17.27 4.63
N ARG A 352 2.77 18.48 4.17
CA ARG A 352 2.01 19.74 4.27
C ARG A 352 0.58 19.70 3.70
N HIS A 353 0.37 18.94 2.64
CA HIS A 353 -0.94 18.82 1.99
C HIS A 353 -1.83 17.70 2.58
N GLY A 354 -1.29 16.93 3.52
CA GLY A 354 -1.97 15.84 4.18
C GLY A 354 -2.26 16.13 5.67
N ILE A 355 -1.79 15.23 6.51
CA ILE A 355 -2.09 15.22 7.95
C ILE A 355 -1.56 16.47 8.64
N SER A 356 -0.30 16.86 8.36
CA SER A 356 0.34 18.00 9.02
C SER A 356 -0.36 19.33 8.72
N GLY A 357 -0.89 19.51 7.51
CA GLY A 357 -1.62 20.73 7.12
C GLY A 357 -3.08 20.78 7.61
N LYS A 358 -3.61 19.67 8.15
CA LYS A 358 -4.99 19.57 8.65
C LYS A 358 -5.10 19.40 10.17
N LYS A 359 -3.98 19.55 10.89
CA LYS A 359 -4.00 19.56 12.36
C LYS A 359 -4.96 20.62 12.88
N THR A 360 -5.61 20.34 14.00
CA THR A 360 -6.52 21.28 14.65
C THR A 360 -5.80 22.52 15.17
N SER A 361 -4.56 22.36 15.66
CA SER A 361 -3.75 23.48 16.13
C SER A 361 -3.25 24.35 14.98
N VAL A 362 -3.51 25.65 15.08
CA VAL A 362 -3.04 26.67 14.14
C VAL A 362 -1.54 26.85 14.23
N LEU A 363 -0.99 26.88 15.45
CA LEU A 363 0.44 27.07 15.68
C LEU A 363 1.25 25.89 15.16
N ALA A 364 0.78 24.65 15.36
CA ALA A 364 1.44 23.47 14.81
C ALA A 364 1.45 23.45 13.28
N ARG A 365 0.35 23.86 12.64
CA ARG A 365 0.28 23.97 11.16
C ARG A 365 1.24 25.06 10.66
N ALA A 366 1.22 26.23 11.33
CA ALA A 366 2.06 27.37 10.96
C ALA A 366 3.56 27.10 11.16
N ALA A 367 3.92 26.34 12.19
CA ALA A 367 5.32 25.97 12.47
C ALA A 367 5.91 25.01 11.45
N PHE A 368 5.07 24.16 10.83
CA PHE A 368 5.55 23.15 9.90
C PHE A 368 5.93 23.76 8.54
N GLU A 369 5.00 24.45 7.88
CA GLU A 369 5.23 25.13 6.58
C GLU A 369 4.12 26.17 6.31
N ILE A 370 4.40 27.14 5.40
CA ILE A 370 3.44 28.15 4.90
C ILE A 370 2.84 28.98 6.05
N THR A 371 3.67 29.42 6.98
CA THR A 371 3.31 30.11 8.23
C THR A 371 2.33 31.26 8.03
N ALA A 372 2.62 32.18 7.09
CA ALA A 372 1.81 33.37 6.86
C ALA A 372 0.38 33.07 6.42
N ALA A 373 0.19 32.09 5.52
CA ALA A 373 -1.12 31.73 5.02
C ALA A 373 -1.99 31.07 6.10
N HIS A 374 -1.40 30.21 6.93
CA HIS A 374 -2.11 29.56 8.04
C HIS A 374 -2.53 30.57 9.12
N LEU A 375 -1.64 31.48 9.49
CA LEU A 375 -1.96 32.53 10.48
C LEU A 375 -3.03 33.51 9.94
N LEU A 376 -2.91 33.92 8.67
CA LEU A 376 -3.90 34.80 8.04
C LEU A 376 -5.27 34.13 8.00
N ARG A 377 -5.34 32.86 7.59
CA ARG A 377 -6.58 32.10 7.56
C ARG A 377 -7.19 31.99 8.94
N ALA A 378 -6.41 31.62 9.94
CA ALA A 378 -6.87 31.51 11.32
C ALA A 378 -7.38 32.84 11.88
N ALA A 379 -6.72 33.96 11.54
CA ALA A 379 -7.19 35.29 11.93
C ALA A 379 -8.52 35.66 11.28
N ILE A 380 -8.75 35.27 9.99
CA ILE A 380 -10.01 35.53 9.29
C ILE A 380 -11.13 34.66 9.84
N THR A 381 -10.86 33.37 10.13
CA THR A 381 -11.86 32.40 10.60
C THR A 381 -12.10 32.45 12.11
N GLY A 382 -11.23 33.15 12.88
CA GLY A 382 -11.30 33.21 14.34
C GLY A 382 -11.02 31.85 15.02
N GLU A 383 -10.09 31.06 14.45
CA GLU A 383 -9.72 29.76 15.02
C GLU A 383 -9.04 29.92 16.39
N VAL A 384 -9.40 29.06 17.34
CA VAL A 384 -8.82 29.03 18.70
C VAL A 384 -7.88 27.83 18.81
N ASP A 385 -6.66 28.06 19.29
CA ASP A 385 -5.69 27.00 19.57
C ASP A 385 -5.73 26.61 21.05
N GLU A 386 -5.99 25.35 21.34
CA GLU A 386 -6.11 24.84 22.71
C GLU A 386 -4.75 24.50 23.36
N LEU A 387 -3.63 24.66 22.65
CA LEU A 387 -2.27 24.39 23.12
C LEU A 387 -2.05 22.99 23.70
N LYS A 388 -2.68 21.97 23.11
CA LYS A 388 -2.57 20.59 23.57
C LYS A 388 -1.34 19.84 23.07
N GLY A 389 -0.73 20.30 21.98
CA GLY A 389 0.42 19.64 21.36
C GLY A 389 1.76 20.11 21.89
N VAL A 390 2.84 19.47 21.38
CA VAL A 390 4.22 19.80 21.79
C VAL A 390 4.70 21.10 21.14
N ALA A 391 4.48 21.24 19.84
CA ALA A 391 4.99 22.39 19.07
C ALA A 391 4.39 23.72 19.54
N GLU A 392 3.10 23.74 19.82
CA GLU A 392 2.35 24.91 20.29
C GLU A 392 2.88 25.40 21.64
N ASN A 393 3.09 24.49 22.57
CA ASN A 393 3.59 24.83 23.91
C ASN A 393 5.03 25.32 23.87
N ILE A 394 5.88 24.76 22.98
CA ILE A 394 7.25 25.25 22.78
C ILE A 394 7.23 26.66 22.23
N ILE A 395 6.40 26.96 21.22
CA ILE A 395 6.32 28.29 20.60
C ILE A 395 5.87 29.35 21.62
N VAL A 396 4.91 29.02 22.46
CA VAL A 396 4.36 29.93 23.48
C VAL A 396 5.25 30.00 24.74
N GLY A 397 6.18 29.06 24.92
CA GLY A 397 7.09 28.99 26.06
C GLY A 397 6.46 28.34 27.30
N GLN A 398 5.44 27.51 27.11
CA GLN A 398 4.79 26.76 28.19
C GLN A 398 5.40 25.34 28.35
N PRO A 399 5.30 24.75 29.55
CA PRO A 399 5.76 23.37 29.75
C PRO A 399 4.93 22.40 28.92
N ILE A 400 5.62 21.40 28.36
CA ILE A 400 5.01 20.35 27.54
C ILE A 400 4.26 19.38 28.48
N THR A 401 3.00 19.05 28.16
CA THR A 401 2.14 18.16 28.93
C THR A 401 2.27 16.68 28.53
N LEU A 402 3.43 16.28 28.01
CA LEU A 402 3.75 14.92 27.57
C LEU A 402 5.03 14.41 28.24
N GLY A 403 5.18 13.10 28.34
CA GLY A 403 6.33 12.46 28.98
C GLY A 403 6.38 12.82 30.47
N THR A 404 7.56 13.16 30.97
CA THR A 404 7.78 13.56 32.38
C THR A 404 7.04 14.84 32.78
N GLY A 405 6.73 15.73 31.81
CA GLY A 405 5.97 16.96 32.04
C GLY A 405 4.46 16.75 32.29
N ALA A 406 3.94 15.55 32.01
CA ALA A 406 2.55 15.20 32.35
C ALA A 406 2.35 14.77 33.79
N VAL A 407 3.45 14.54 34.53
CA VAL A 407 3.43 14.07 35.91
C VAL A 407 3.41 15.26 36.86
N ASN A 408 2.29 15.47 37.55
CA ASN A 408 2.18 16.44 38.61
C ASN A 408 2.70 15.85 39.92
N LEU A 409 3.81 16.37 40.43
CA LEU A 409 4.35 15.97 41.72
C LEU A 409 3.59 16.71 42.85
N VAL A 410 2.89 15.96 43.67
CA VAL A 410 2.23 16.49 44.84
C VAL A 410 2.99 16.01 46.08
N TYR A 411 3.46 16.98 46.88
CA TYR A 411 4.07 16.65 48.15
C TYR A 411 3.00 16.15 49.12
N LYS A 412 3.07 14.90 49.53
CA LYS A 412 2.27 14.34 50.60
C LYS A 412 3.15 14.29 51.84
N PRO A 413 2.87 15.11 52.89
CA PRO A 413 3.61 15.02 54.14
C PRO A 413 3.53 13.59 54.68
N LEU A 414 4.66 13.04 55.03
CA LEU A 414 4.66 11.78 55.79
C LEU A 414 3.89 12.00 57.06
N GLU A 415 2.81 11.27 57.26
CA GLU A 415 2.13 11.23 58.54
C GLU A 415 3.19 10.79 59.58
N PRO A 416 3.36 11.54 60.70
CA PRO A 416 4.30 11.12 61.74
C PRO A 416 3.93 9.69 62.12
N ALA A 417 4.93 8.81 62.13
CA ALA A 417 4.73 7.43 62.56
C ALA A 417 3.94 7.46 63.91
N PRO A 418 2.90 6.63 64.05
CA PRO A 418 2.16 6.58 65.30
C PRO A 418 3.19 6.41 66.46
N ALA A 419 3.13 7.33 67.45
CA ALA A 419 4.02 7.34 68.56
C ALA A 419 4.10 5.92 69.12
N ALA A 420 5.35 5.38 69.19
CA ALA A 420 5.56 4.04 69.71
C ALA A 420 4.85 3.95 71.07
N SER A 421 3.92 3.02 71.20
CA SER A 421 3.24 2.75 72.44
C SER A 421 4.32 2.67 73.56
N PRO A 422 4.12 3.34 74.68
CA PRO A 422 5.10 3.29 75.76
C PRO A 422 5.38 1.83 76.14
N PRO A 423 6.62 1.52 76.47
CA PRO A 423 7.01 0.13 76.83
C PRO A 423 6.07 -0.34 77.96
N PRO A 424 5.62 -1.60 77.93
CA PRO A 424 4.78 -2.14 79.00
C PRO A 424 5.46 -1.94 80.33
N ALA A 425 4.68 -1.42 81.35
CA ALA A 425 5.21 -1.22 82.69
C ALA A 425 5.83 -2.50 83.22
N PRO A 426 6.98 -2.42 83.91
CA PRO A 426 7.62 -3.60 84.48
C PRO A 426 6.63 -4.30 85.41
N LYS A 427 6.48 -5.60 85.24
CA LYS A 427 5.68 -6.44 86.12
C LYS A 427 6.23 -6.28 87.56
N PRO A 428 5.34 -6.14 88.59
CA PRO A 428 5.79 -6.11 90.00
C PRO A 428 6.58 -7.40 90.30
N ALA A 429 7.75 -7.24 90.92
CA ALA A 429 8.53 -8.34 91.36
C ALA A 429 7.76 -9.24 92.36
N ASP A 430 7.70 -10.51 92.07
CA ASP A 430 7.14 -11.49 93.01
C ASP A 430 7.87 -11.38 94.41
N GLU A 431 7.07 -11.11 95.44
CA GLU A 431 7.53 -11.18 96.81
C GLU A 431 8.05 -12.57 97.13
N PRO A 432 9.22 -12.71 97.80
CA PRO A 432 9.70 -14.02 98.22
C PRO A 432 8.81 -14.62 99.25
N ALA A 433 8.24 -15.77 98.98
CA ALA A 433 7.52 -16.58 99.88
C ALA A 433 8.41 -16.86 101.16
N THR A 434 8.01 -16.24 102.30
CA THR A 434 8.54 -16.61 103.60
C THR A 434 8.00 -17.99 103.94
N GLY A 435 8.91 -18.95 103.93
CA GLY A 435 8.67 -20.27 104.50
C GLY A 435 8.80 -20.22 106.00
N GLU A 436 7.80 -20.67 106.65
CA GLU A 436 7.92 -21.03 108.10
C GLU A 436 8.32 -22.51 108.29
N ALA A 437 9.27 -22.71 109.24
CA ALA A 437 9.61 -23.84 110.12
C ALA A 437 9.74 -25.22 109.45
#